data_c032fa3bde95ae935ccffae8659a0e3e
#
_entry.id   c032fa3bde95ae935ccffae8659a0e3e
#
_cell.length_a   1.000
_cell.length_b   1.000
_cell.length_c   1.000
_cell.angle_alpha   90.00
_cell.angle_beta   90.00
_cell.angle_gamma   90.00
#
_symmetry.space_group_name_H-M   'P 1'
#
loop_
_entity.id
_entity.type
_entity.pdbx_description
1 polymer ?
#
loop_
_entity_poly.entity_id
_entity_poly.type
_entity_poly.pdbx_seq_one_letter_code
_entity_poly.pdbx_strand_id
1 'polypeptide(L)'
;MKQMLQYLKAYKKESIIAPLFKMLEASFELLVPIVMANIIDVGIQNGDKPYIWRMCALMIALGVLGLVCSLTAQYFAAKAAMGFGTALRKALFGHINSLSYNELDQIGTPTLITRMTSDINQAQTGVNMICLLYTSPSPRDR
;
A
#
# COMPACT_ATOMS: atom_id res chain seq x y z
N MET A 1 -11.28 -10.42 -17.26
CA MET A 1 -10.08 -10.53 -16.40
C MET A 1 -8.76 -10.20 -17.12
N LYS A 2 -8.49 -10.70 -18.33
CA LYS A 2 -7.23 -10.38 -19.05
C LYS A 2 -7.04 -8.88 -19.36
N GLN A 3 -8.09 -8.15 -19.63
CA GLN A 3 -8.02 -6.70 -19.90
C GLN A 3 -7.71 -5.87 -18.64
N MET A 4 -8.22 -6.27 -17.47
CA MET A 4 -7.87 -5.62 -16.19
C MET A 4 -6.38 -5.77 -15.85
N LEU A 5 -5.79 -6.92 -16.15
CA LEU A 5 -4.35 -7.15 -15.98
C LEU A 5 -3.49 -6.29 -16.91
N GLN A 6 -4.00 -5.88 -18.07
CA GLN A 6 -3.27 -4.97 -18.98
C GLN A 6 -3.20 -3.54 -18.45
N TYR A 7 -4.22 -3.08 -17.73
CA TYR A 7 -4.21 -1.75 -17.09
C TYR A 7 -3.29 -1.70 -15.87
N LEU A 8 -3.18 -2.81 -15.15
CA LEU A 8 -2.14 -2.98 -14.11
C LEU A 8 -0.72 -3.00 -14.69
N LYS A 9 -0.56 -3.41 -15.96
CA LYS A 9 0.75 -3.38 -16.65
C LYS A 9 1.33 -1.98 -16.82
N ALA A 10 0.50 -0.96 -16.97
CA ALA A 10 0.93 0.43 -17.08
C ALA A 10 1.53 0.97 -15.76
N TYR A 11 1.07 0.45 -14.62
CA TYR A 11 1.52 0.82 -13.27
C TYR A 11 2.36 -0.27 -12.59
N LYS A 12 2.97 -1.16 -13.39
CA LYS A 12 3.79 -2.27 -12.87
C LYS A 12 4.92 -1.81 -11.96
N LYS A 13 5.56 -0.71 -12.30
CA LYS A 13 6.68 -0.18 -11.51
C LYS A 13 6.21 0.24 -10.11
N GLU A 14 5.14 1.00 -10.03
CA GLU A 14 4.56 1.44 -8.76
C GLU A 14 4.00 0.26 -7.95
N SER A 15 3.39 -0.72 -8.63
CA SER A 15 2.81 -1.91 -7.99
C SER A 15 3.86 -2.88 -7.45
N ILE A 16 5.09 -2.84 -7.96
CA ILE A 16 6.23 -3.66 -7.47
C ILE A 16 7.04 -2.88 -6.43
N ILE A 17 7.19 -1.58 -6.61
CA ILE A 17 7.96 -0.72 -5.70
C ILE A 17 7.29 -0.64 -4.32
N ALA A 18 5.96 -0.52 -4.26
CA ALA A 18 5.24 -0.42 -3.01
C ALA A 18 5.49 -1.62 -2.06
N PRO A 19 5.30 -2.90 -2.48
CA PRO A 19 5.59 -4.03 -1.61
C PRO A 19 7.08 -4.19 -1.29
N LEU A 20 7.98 -3.78 -2.18
CA LEU A 20 9.42 -3.85 -1.96
C LEU A 20 9.87 -2.90 -0.85
N PHE A 21 9.39 -1.65 -0.87
CA PHE A 21 9.64 -0.69 0.21
C PHE A 21 9.01 -1.14 1.53
N LYS A 22 7.89 -1.85 1.46
CA LYS A 22 7.24 -2.37 2.65
C LYS A 22 7.98 -3.56 3.25
N MET A 23 8.53 -4.44 2.43
CA MET A 23 9.43 -5.50 2.92
C MET A 23 10.69 -4.91 3.58
N LEU A 24 11.21 -3.81 3.03
CA LEU A 24 12.35 -3.11 3.62
C LEU A 24 11.99 -2.50 4.99
N GLU A 25 10.83 -1.87 5.10
CA GLU A 25 10.30 -1.34 6.37
C GLU A 25 10.15 -2.46 7.41
N ALA A 26 9.50 -3.58 7.05
CA ALA A 26 9.35 -4.72 7.93
C ALA A 26 10.71 -5.30 8.40
N SER A 27 11.72 -5.28 7.53
CA SER A 27 13.07 -5.69 7.90
C SER A 27 13.69 -4.77 8.95
N PHE A 28 13.47 -3.45 8.84
CA PHE A 28 13.91 -2.49 9.85
C PHE A 28 13.17 -2.66 11.17
N GLU A 29 11.86 -2.93 11.15
CA GLU A 29 11.09 -3.22 12.37
C GLU A 29 11.59 -4.46 13.11
N LEU A 30 12.05 -5.49 12.40
CA LEU A 30 12.65 -6.67 13.01
C LEU A 30 14.03 -6.42 13.64
N LEU A 31 14.75 -5.39 13.20
CA LEU A 31 16.04 -5.02 13.78
C LEU A 31 15.88 -4.28 15.13
N VAL A 32 14.75 -3.60 15.35
CA VAL A 32 14.51 -2.82 16.57
C VAL A 32 14.62 -3.67 17.83
N PRO A 33 13.97 -4.85 17.96
CA PRO A 33 14.11 -5.70 19.15
C PRO A 33 15.55 -6.18 19.38
N ILE A 34 16.32 -6.43 18.32
CA ILE A 34 17.71 -6.89 18.41
C ILE A 34 18.59 -5.76 18.98
N VAL A 35 18.41 -4.53 18.49
CA VAL A 35 19.15 -3.37 19.01
C VAL A 35 18.76 -3.10 20.47
N MET A 36 17.47 -3.25 20.82
CA MET A 36 16.99 -3.10 22.19
C MET A 36 17.61 -4.12 23.14
N ALA A 37 17.69 -5.39 22.73
CA ALA A 37 18.36 -6.43 23.50
C ALA A 37 19.84 -6.08 23.75
N ASN A 38 20.54 -5.62 22.73
CA ASN A 38 21.95 -5.21 22.87
C ASN A 38 22.13 -3.99 23.81
N ILE A 39 21.18 -3.06 23.84
CA ILE A 39 21.22 -1.93 24.78
C ILE A 39 21.11 -2.44 26.22
N ILE A 40 20.22 -3.41 26.45
CA ILE A 40 19.99 -3.96 27.80
C ILE A 40 21.18 -4.82 28.22
N ASP A 41 21.60 -5.77 27.39
CA ASP A 41 22.59 -6.79 27.75
C ASP A 41 24.02 -6.24 27.83
N VAL A 42 24.37 -5.33 26.95
CA VAL A 42 25.75 -4.79 26.88
C VAL A 42 25.81 -3.37 27.46
N GLY A 43 24.86 -2.51 27.12
CA GLY A 43 24.89 -1.11 27.55
C GLY A 43 24.63 -0.93 29.03
N ILE A 44 23.56 -1.55 29.54
CA ILE A 44 23.15 -1.37 30.95
C ILE A 44 24.00 -2.20 31.88
N GLN A 45 24.33 -3.44 31.53
CA GLN A 45 25.12 -4.33 32.39
C GLN A 45 26.56 -3.83 32.56
N ASN A 46 27.17 -3.26 31.51
CA ASN A 46 28.55 -2.73 31.57
C ASN A 46 28.61 -1.25 32.00
N GLY A 47 27.49 -0.56 32.11
CA GLY A 47 27.44 0.84 32.49
C GLY A 47 28.06 1.82 31.49
N ASP A 48 28.27 1.38 30.25
CA ASP A 48 28.92 2.15 29.19
C ASP A 48 27.96 3.19 28.58
N LYS A 49 27.96 4.39 29.17
CA LYS A 49 27.14 5.53 28.71
C LYS A 49 27.36 5.86 27.23
N PRO A 50 28.58 5.94 26.69
CA PRO A 50 28.80 6.24 25.28
C PRO A 50 28.26 5.16 24.34
N TYR A 51 28.26 3.89 24.76
CA TYR A 51 27.67 2.80 23.98
C TYR A 51 26.12 2.96 23.89
N ILE A 52 25.48 3.23 25.01
CA ILE A 52 24.03 3.47 25.08
C ILE A 52 23.63 4.62 24.16
N TRP A 53 24.38 5.76 24.17
CA TRP A 53 24.09 6.89 23.30
C TRP A 53 24.20 6.55 21.81
N ARG A 54 25.19 5.76 21.41
CA ARG A 54 25.35 5.31 20.02
C ARG A 54 24.20 4.40 19.59
N MET A 55 23.77 3.48 20.46
CA MET A 55 22.66 2.57 20.15
C MET A 55 21.33 3.29 20.12
N CYS A 56 21.10 4.26 20.98
CA CYS A 56 19.91 5.12 20.91
C CYS A 56 19.90 5.95 19.61
N ALA A 57 21.02 6.52 19.21
CA ALA A 57 21.12 7.21 17.93
C ALA A 57 20.82 6.28 16.74
N LEU A 58 21.31 5.04 16.78
CA LEU A 58 21.01 4.01 15.77
C LEU A 58 19.51 3.70 15.72
N MET A 59 18.85 3.54 16.88
CA MET A 59 17.41 3.32 16.93
C MET A 59 16.59 4.47 16.33
N ILE A 60 17.00 5.71 16.62
CA ILE A 60 16.35 6.89 16.03
C ILE A 60 16.55 6.90 14.52
N ALA A 61 17.76 6.59 14.03
CA ALA A 61 18.04 6.51 12.61
C ALA A 61 17.21 5.42 11.90
N LEU A 62 17.10 4.23 12.50
CA LEU A 62 16.25 3.15 11.99
C LEU A 62 14.77 3.55 11.97
N GLY A 63 14.29 4.24 13.00
CA GLY A 63 12.91 4.74 13.06
C GLY A 63 12.62 5.78 11.97
N VAL A 64 13.54 6.72 11.74
CA VAL A 64 13.40 7.72 10.66
C VAL A 64 13.42 7.06 9.29
N LEU A 65 14.34 6.11 9.05
CA LEU A 65 14.39 5.37 7.80
C LEU A 65 13.12 4.56 7.56
N GLY A 66 12.61 3.87 8.60
CA GLY A 66 11.34 3.16 8.54
C GLY A 66 10.17 4.07 8.19
N LEU A 67 10.10 5.25 8.81
CA LEU A 67 9.06 6.26 8.51
C LEU A 67 9.11 6.71 7.04
N VAL A 68 10.29 7.02 6.52
CA VAL A 68 10.47 7.44 5.12
C VAL A 68 10.06 6.32 4.17
N CYS A 69 10.45 5.08 4.45
CA CYS A 69 10.05 3.91 3.65
C CYS A 69 8.53 3.70 3.69
N SER A 70 7.90 3.84 4.85
CA SER A 70 6.44 3.72 5.02
C SER A 70 5.69 4.76 4.22
N LEU A 71 6.05 6.03 4.34
CA LEU A 71 5.42 7.12 3.59
C LEU A 71 5.57 6.93 2.08
N THR A 72 6.74 6.49 1.63
CA THR A 72 7.02 6.21 0.23
C THR A 72 6.17 5.04 -0.28
N ALA A 73 6.09 3.95 0.47
CA ALA A 73 5.27 2.79 0.13
C ALA A 73 3.78 3.16 0.02
N GLN A 74 3.26 3.93 0.98
CA GLN A 74 1.87 4.39 0.97
C GLN A 74 1.57 5.31 -0.22
N TYR A 75 2.48 6.21 -0.54
CA TYR A 75 2.33 7.09 -1.70
C TYR A 75 2.22 6.29 -3.01
N PHE A 76 3.11 5.33 -3.24
CA PHE A 76 3.07 4.49 -4.44
C PHE A 76 1.86 3.57 -4.47
N ALA A 77 1.44 3.02 -3.33
CA ALA A 77 0.23 2.20 -3.24
C ALA A 77 -1.03 3.02 -3.58
N ALA A 78 -1.16 4.22 -3.03
CA ALA A 78 -2.28 5.12 -3.32
C ALA A 78 -2.30 5.53 -4.80
N LYS A 79 -1.14 5.86 -5.37
CA LYS A 79 -1.01 6.21 -6.79
C LYS A 79 -1.41 5.06 -7.71
N ALA A 80 -1.00 3.83 -7.39
CA ALA A 80 -1.40 2.64 -8.13
C ALA A 80 -2.92 2.39 -8.06
N ALA A 81 -3.52 2.52 -6.87
CA ALA A 81 -4.95 2.34 -6.67
C ALA A 81 -5.77 3.40 -7.41
N MET A 82 -5.36 4.67 -7.37
CA MET A 82 -6.02 5.76 -8.10
C MET A 82 -5.89 5.59 -9.62
N GLY A 83 -4.70 5.18 -10.10
CA GLY A 83 -4.47 4.88 -11.50
C GLY A 83 -5.35 3.73 -12.01
N PHE A 84 -5.49 2.67 -11.22
CA PHE A 84 -6.39 1.57 -11.52
C PHE A 84 -7.85 2.02 -11.59
N GLY A 85 -8.33 2.80 -10.60
CA GLY A 85 -9.70 3.31 -10.59
C GLY A 85 -10.00 4.20 -11.80
N THR A 86 -9.05 5.06 -12.20
CA THR A 86 -9.20 5.93 -13.38
C THR A 86 -9.23 5.12 -14.67
N ALA A 87 -8.36 4.13 -14.82
CA ALA A 87 -8.35 3.25 -15.98
C ALA A 87 -9.64 2.43 -16.10
N LEU A 88 -10.16 1.94 -14.97
CA LEU A 88 -11.41 1.19 -14.92
C LEU A 88 -12.61 2.06 -15.31
N ARG A 89 -12.68 3.31 -14.80
CA ARG A 89 -13.72 4.28 -15.19
C ARG A 89 -13.68 4.57 -16.69
N LYS A 90 -12.49 4.81 -17.23
CA LYS A 90 -12.33 5.07 -18.66
C LYS A 90 -12.78 3.88 -19.53
N ALA A 91 -12.42 2.67 -19.12
CA ALA A 91 -12.81 1.45 -19.82
C ALA A 91 -14.34 1.23 -19.76
N LEU A 92 -14.94 1.42 -18.57
CA LEU A 92 -16.38 1.27 -18.40
C LEU A 92 -17.15 2.33 -19.17
N PHE A 93 -16.72 3.57 -19.12
CA PHE A 93 -17.33 4.68 -19.89
C PHE A 93 -17.24 4.43 -21.40
N GLY A 94 -16.09 3.97 -21.88
CA GLY A 94 -15.93 3.58 -23.30
C GLY A 94 -16.86 2.45 -23.70
N HIS A 95 -17.08 1.46 -22.81
CA HIS A 95 -18.00 0.37 -23.07
C HIS A 95 -19.46 0.85 -23.08
N ILE A 96 -19.86 1.69 -22.13
CA ILE A 96 -21.21 2.26 -22.07
C ILE A 96 -21.52 3.06 -23.35
N ASN A 97 -20.58 3.87 -23.82
CA ASN A 97 -20.74 4.64 -25.07
C ASN A 97 -20.82 3.77 -26.33
N SER A 98 -20.38 2.53 -26.27
CA SER A 98 -20.48 1.58 -27.39
C SER A 98 -21.78 0.77 -27.38
N LEU A 99 -22.60 0.86 -26.32
CA LEU A 99 -23.89 0.20 -26.21
C LEU A 99 -24.95 0.93 -27.05
N SER A 100 -25.85 0.15 -27.63
CA SER A 100 -27.00 0.66 -28.35
C SER A 100 -28.03 1.29 -27.38
N TYR A 101 -28.85 2.25 -27.84
CA TYR A 101 -29.90 2.85 -27.03
C TYR A 101 -30.85 1.84 -26.40
N ASN A 102 -31.18 0.74 -27.12
CA ASN A 102 -32.03 -0.32 -26.60
C ASN A 102 -31.39 -1.12 -25.45
N GLU A 103 -30.07 -1.28 -25.46
CA GLU A 103 -29.34 -1.96 -24.39
C GLU A 103 -29.17 -1.07 -23.14
N LEU A 104 -29.01 0.24 -23.36
CA LEU A 104 -28.99 1.23 -22.28
C LEU A 104 -30.31 1.30 -21.52
N ASP A 105 -31.43 1.24 -22.23
CA ASP A 105 -32.78 1.26 -21.64
C ASP A 105 -33.07 -0.01 -20.81
N GLN A 106 -32.60 -1.17 -21.26
CA GLN A 106 -32.75 -2.43 -20.52
C GLN A 106 -31.98 -2.49 -19.21
N ILE A 107 -30.79 -1.87 -19.16
CA ILE A 107 -29.95 -1.86 -17.95
C ILE A 107 -30.37 -0.77 -16.98
N GLY A 108 -30.92 0.33 -17.47
CA GLY A 108 -31.35 1.48 -16.71
C GLY A 108 -30.19 2.43 -16.32
N THR A 109 -30.38 3.71 -16.63
CA THR A 109 -29.38 4.76 -16.35
C THR A 109 -28.94 4.83 -14.88
N PRO A 110 -29.85 4.67 -13.86
CA PRO A 110 -29.44 4.68 -12.45
C PRO A 110 -28.46 3.56 -12.10
N THR A 111 -28.66 2.37 -12.68
CA THR A 111 -27.78 1.20 -12.45
C THR A 111 -26.40 1.45 -13.01
N LEU A 112 -26.29 2.06 -14.18
CA LEU A 112 -24.99 2.41 -14.81
C LEU A 112 -24.22 3.45 -13.98
N ILE A 113 -24.92 4.48 -13.48
CA ILE A 113 -24.32 5.50 -12.62
C ILE A 113 -23.80 4.87 -11.32
N THR A 114 -24.59 4.02 -10.69
CA THR A 114 -24.18 3.32 -9.46
C THR A 114 -22.93 2.46 -9.70
N ARG A 115 -22.87 1.71 -10.78
CA ARG A 115 -21.70 0.90 -11.14
C ARG A 115 -20.47 1.76 -11.44
N MET A 116 -20.65 2.89 -12.13
CA MET A 116 -19.54 3.81 -12.42
C MET A 116 -18.97 4.51 -11.19
N THR A 117 -19.77 4.72 -10.17
CA THR A 117 -19.36 5.46 -8.97
C THR A 117 -19.09 4.55 -7.80
N SER A 118 -20.07 3.77 -7.35
CA SER A 118 -19.97 2.96 -6.14
C SER A 118 -19.09 1.73 -6.34
N ASP A 119 -19.33 0.93 -7.36
CA ASP A 119 -18.62 -0.33 -7.56
C ASP A 119 -17.13 -0.09 -7.88
N ILE A 120 -16.84 0.93 -8.68
CA ILE A 120 -15.44 1.28 -8.99
C ILE A 120 -14.73 1.83 -7.76
N ASN A 121 -15.41 2.66 -6.94
CA ASN A 121 -14.81 3.14 -5.69
C ASN A 121 -14.54 1.99 -4.71
N GLN A 122 -15.45 1.01 -4.60
CA GLN A 122 -15.23 -0.19 -3.80
C GLN A 122 -14.07 -1.03 -4.33
N ALA A 123 -13.96 -1.23 -5.64
CA ALA A 123 -12.85 -1.93 -6.26
C ALA A 123 -11.52 -1.20 -6.03
N GLN A 124 -11.49 0.13 -6.16
CA GLN A 124 -10.32 0.95 -5.87
C GLN A 124 -9.91 0.87 -4.40
N THR A 125 -10.88 0.92 -3.49
CA THR A 125 -10.64 0.75 -2.04
C THR A 125 -10.13 -0.65 -1.73
N GLY A 126 -10.69 -1.67 -2.37
CA GLY A 126 -10.20 -3.06 -2.27
C GLY A 126 -8.76 -3.21 -2.71
N VAL A 127 -8.39 -2.64 -3.85
CA VAL A 127 -6.99 -2.64 -4.33
C VAL A 127 -6.07 -1.90 -3.35
N ASN A 128 -6.50 -0.74 -2.84
CA ASN A 128 -5.73 0.00 -1.84
C ASN A 128 -5.58 -0.80 -0.54
N MET A 129 -6.66 -1.44 -0.06
CA MET A 129 -6.60 -2.31 1.12
C MET A 129 -5.71 -3.53 0.93
N ILE A 130 -5.74 -4.18 -0.23
CA ILE A 130 -4.82 -5.29 -0.52
C ILE A 130 -3.38 -4.80 -0.50
N CYS A 131 -3.09 -3.66 -1.11
CA CYS A 131 -1.76 -3.05 -1.04
C CYS A 131 -1.35 -2.67 0.39
N LEU A 132 -2.30 -2.27 1.25
CA LEU A 132 -2.07 -1.90 2.64
C LEU A 132 -2.10 -3.11 3.60
N LEU A 133 -3.02 -4.08 3.42
CA LEU A 133 -3.16 -5.29 4.26
C LEU A 133 -1.97 -6.24 4.11
N TYR A 134 -1.37 -6.27 2.92
CA TYR A 134 -0.08 -6.96 2.78
C TYR A 134 1.03 -6.30 3.62
N THR A 135 0.70 -5.23 4.31
CA THR A 135 1.63 -4.32 4.97
C THR A 135 1.27 -4.00 6.41
N SER A 136 0.10 -4.40 6.89
CA SER A 136 -0.29 -4.19 8.29
C SER A 136 -0.10 -5.49 9.07
N PRO A 137 0.65 -5.47 10.20
CA PRO A 137 0.64 -6.59 11.12
C PRO A 137 -0.81 -6.85 11.57
N SER A 138 -1.23 -8.09 11.46
CA SER A 138 -2.59 -8.54 11.82
C SER A 138 -2.93 -8.09 13.25
N PRO A 139 -4.12 -7.54 13.50
CA PRO A 139 -4.55 -7.18 14.84
C PRO A 139 -4.85 -8.40 15.74
N ARG A 140 -4.32 -9.56 15.41
CA ARG A 140 -4.53 -10.81 16.13
C ARG A 140 -3.58 -11.03 17.32
N ASP A 141 -2.60 -10.13 17.47
CA ASP A 141 -1.61 -10.20 18.56
C ASP A 141 -1.86 -9.11 19.64
N ARG A 142 -3.12 -8.97 20.03
CA ARG A 142 -3.50 -8.28 21.26
C ARG A 142 -4.27 -9.22 22.16
#